data_e45d0c0549e3bdc138faffb945742fe7
#
_entry.id   e45d0c0549e3bdc138faffb945742fe7
#
_cell.length_a   1.000
_cell.length_b   1.000
_cell.length_c   1.000
_cell.angle_alpha   90.00
_cell.angle_beta   90.00
_cell.angle_gamma   90.00
#
_symmetry.space_group_name_H-M   'P 1'
#
loop_
_entity.id
_entity.type
_entity.pdbx_description
1 polymer ?
#
loop_
_entity_poly.entity_id
_entity_poly.type
_entity_poly.pdbx_seq_one_letter_code
_entity_poly.pdbx_strand_id
1 'polypeptide(L)'
;MQRQRHSSTLTENRQRLKRDDAPKIAPAEPLVTDDPNMKKLQDIALSMLDLVAVREGGTVAAALQIALATAQHAESLGFKRYWVAEHHNMTGIASSATAVLVGHIAGGTRTIRVGSGGIMLPNHAPLVVAEAFGTLAELYPNRIDLGLGRAPGTDQMTMRALRRDRPETEEDFPREVAELQRLLAPPQPGQRLIAMPGAGTNVPIWLLGSSLFSAQLAAQRGLPYAFASHFAPRMLLQALELYRRQFQPSATLAKPYVAIGVPLIAAPTDEEADYLASSTYQRVLSILTGKRGRLQPPVKDFVAQLPPDARAAIGDFLAAAVIGGPETVRSGFNQLAEATDADEFILVSDIFAPELRLRSLEIASAARAER
;
A
#
# COMPACT_ATOMS: atom_id res chain seq x y z
N MET A 1 -72.26 -24.17 3.64
CA MET A 1 -72.43 -23.47 4.91
C MET A 1 -71.09 -22.95 5.38
N GLN A 2 -71.09 -21.67 5.61
CA GLN A 2 -70.19 -20.81 6.35
C GLN A 2 -68.74 -20.60 5.88
N ARG A 3 -68.58 -19.42 5.28
CA ARG A 3 -67.35 -18.63 5.16
C ARG A 3 -66.94 -18.16 6.58
N GLN A 4 -65.65 -18.18 6.87
CA GLN A 4 -65.10 -17.16 7.76
C GLN A 4 -63.79 -16.61 7.17
N ARG A 5 -63.81 -15.29 6.98
CA ARG A 5 -62.67 -14.41 6.67
C ARG A 5 -61.84 -14.24 7.93
N HIS A 6 -60.53 -14.31 7.85
CA HIS A 6 -59.67 -13.58 8.78
C HIS A 6 -58.65 -12.77 8.00
N SER A 7 -58.91 -11.50 7.98
CA SER A 7 -57.99 -10.44 7.68
C SER A 7 -57.06 -10.23 8.91
N SER A 8 -55.78 -10.30 8.76
CA SER A 8 -54.87 -9.75 9.75
C SER A 8 -53.70 -9.05 9.06
N THR A 9 -53.80 -7.76 9.09
CA THR A 9 -52.82 -6.66 9.16
C THR A 9 -51.36 -7.10 9.14
N LEU A 10 -50.70 -6.86 8.03
CA LEU A 10 -49.26 -6.73 7.93
C LEU A 10 -48.86 -5.37 8.53
N THR A 11 -48.58 -5.38 9.81
CA THR A 11 -47.99 -4.24 10.51
C THR A 11 -46.52 -4.13 10.15
N GLU A 12 -46.17 -2.97 9.65
CA GLU A 12 -44.83 -2.51 9.38
C GLU A 12 -43.89 -2.76 10.56
N ASN A 13 -42.88 -3.59 10.35
CA ASN A 13 -41.73 -3.65 11.22
C ASN A 13 -40.49 -3.19 10.39
N ARG A 14 -40.40 -1.88 10.17
CA ARG A 14 -39.16 -1.21 9.79
C ARG A 14 -38.24 -1.20 11.01
N GLN A 15 -37.54 -2.30 11.24
CA GLN A 15 -36.37 -2.25 12.08
C GLN A 15 -35.27 -1.50 11.35
N ARG A 16 -34.94 -0.32 11.85
CA ARG A 16 -33.68 0.38 11.56
C ARG A 16 -32.55 -0.59 11.90
N LEU A 17 -31.91 -1.14 10.87
CA LEU A 17 -30.61 -1.78 11.01
C LEU A 17 -29.64 -0.72 11.52
N LYS A 18 -29.17 -0.90 12.74
CA LYS A 18 -28.15 -0.07 13.35
C LYS A 18 -26.86 -0.23 12.52
N ARG A 19 -26.20 0.89 12.26
CA ARG A 19 -24.98 1.07 11.44
C ARG A 19 -23.71 0.43 12.04
N ASP A 20 -23.80 -0.47 13.01
CA ASP A 20 -22.67 -0.94 13.82
C ASP A 20 -22.03 -2.26 13.37
N ASP A 21 -22.48 -2.87 12.25
CA ASP A 21 -22.04 -4.22 11.83
C ASP A 21 -21.09 -4.24 10.62
N ALA A 22 -20.27 -3.22 10.42
CA ALA A 22 -19.07 -3.42 9.58
C ALA A 22 -18.04 -4.20 10.42
N PRO A 23 -17.43 -5.30 9.92
CA PRO A 23 -16.36 -5.97 10.65
C PRO A 23 -15.14 -5.03 10.69
N LYS A 24 -15.10 -4.23 11.75
CA LYS A 24 -13.88 -3.55 12.19
C LYS A 24 -12.89 -4.65 12.55
N ILE A 25 -11.59 -4.42 12.37
CA ILE A 25 -10.56 -5.23 13.03
C ILE A 25 -11.09 -5.46 14.44
N ALA A 26 -11.41 -6.74 14.75
CA ALA A 26 -11.86 -7.06 16.11
C ALA A 26 -10.83 -6.40 17.02
N PRO A 27 -11.21 -5.52 17.94
CA PRO A 27 -10.25 -4.96 18.85
C PRO A 27 -9.59 -6.17 19.49
N ALA A 28 -8.29 -6.37 19.21
CA ALA A 28 -7.45 -7.04 20.18
C ALA A 28 -7.85 -6.37 21.50
N GLU A 29 -8.14 -7.16 22.55
CA GLU A 29 -8.43 -6.60 23.88
C GLU A 29 -7.46 -5.44 24.05
N PRO A 30 -7.94 -4.24 24.38
CA PRO A 30 -7.07 -3.10 24.45
C PRO A 30 -5.92 -3.52 25.37
N LEU A 31 -4.74 -3.69 24.82
CA LEU A 31 -3.51 -3.57 25.58
C LEU A 31 -3.50 -2.10 26.00
N VAL A 32 -4.31 -1.77 27.00
CA VAL A 32 -4.20 -0.53 27.75
C VAL A 32 -2.87 -0.64 28.49
N THR A 33 -1.81 -0.47 27.77
CA THR A 33 -0.55 -0.09 28.33
C THR A 33 -0.45 1.41 28.11
N ASP A 34 -0.59 2.16 29.19
CA ASP A 34 -0.02 3.51 29.30
C ASP A 34 1.52 3.37 29.18
N ASP A 35 1.99 2.85 28.06
CA ASP A 35 3.41 2.85 27.74
C ASP A 35 3.75 4.27 27.25
N PRO A 36 4.47 5.07 28.08
CA PRO A 36 4.84 6.44 27.71
C PRO A 36 5.74 6.49 26.45
N ASN A 37 6.19 5.34 25.94
CA ASN A 37 7.01 5.22 24.75
C ASN A 37 6.22 4.95 23.47
N MET A 38 4.90 4.76 23.52
CA MET A 38 4.10 4.59 22.31
C MET A 38 4.12 5.86 21.46
N LYS A 39 4.31 5.68 20.15
CA LYS A 39 4.32 6.79 19.18
C LYS A 39 2.96 7.47 19.13
N LYS A 40 2.97 8.80 19.22
CA LYS A 40 1.78 9.59 18.97
C LYS A 40 1.53 9.71 17.47
N LEU A 41 0.28 9.84 17.06
CA LEU A 41 -0.10 9.95 15.65
C LEU A 41 0.69 11.05 14.91
N GLN A 42 0.94 12.19 15.56
CA GLN A 42 1.73 13.30 15.01
C GLN A 42 3.18 12.91 14.65
N ASP A 43 3.74 11.86 15.30
CA ASP A 43 5.11 11.40 15.09
C ASP A 43 5.18 10.34 13.97
N ILE A 44 4.03 9.83 13.52
CA ILE A 44 3.94 8.85 12.43
C ILE A 44 4.02 9.58 11.09
N ALA A 45 4.96 9.20 10.25
CA ALA A 45 5.08 9.77 8.93
C ALA A 45 3.94 9.31 8.01
N LEU A 46 3.43 10.22 7.17
CA LEU A 46 2.53 9.86 6.07
C LEU A 46 3.33 9.75 4.77
N SER A 47 3.01 8.71 4.01
CA SER A 47 3.56 8.42 2.69
C SER A 47 2.46 7.88 1.79
N MET A 48 2.74 7.74 0.51
CA MET A 48 1.77 7.25 -0.45
C MET A 48 2.33 6.11 -1.30
N LEU A 49 1.49 5.11 -1.57
CA LEU A 49 1.69 4.11 -2.61
C LEU A 49 0.65 4.33 -3.70
N ASP A 50 1.12 4.54 -4.93
CA ASP A 50 0.26 4.70 -6.10
C ASP A 50 0.42 3.51 -7.06
N LEU A 51 -0.70 2.94 -7.44
CA LEU A 51 -0.78 1.90 -8.47
C LEU A 51 -0.92 2.50 -9.87
N VAL A 52 -1.05 3.81 -9.98
CA VAL A 52 -1.30 4.54 -11.24
C VAL A 52 -2.52 3.98 -11.96
N ALA A 53 -3.65 4.00 -11.25
CA ALA A 53 -4.90 3.40 -11.73
C ALA A 53 -5.42 4.09 -13.00
N VAL A 54 -5.70 3.31 -14.04
CA VAL A 54 -6.39 3.77 -15.25
C VAL A 54 -7.89 3.73 -14.98
N ARG A 55 -8.53 4.89 -14.98
CA ARG A 55 -9.95 5.05 -14.73
C ARG A 55 -10.79 4.59 -15.93
N GLU A 56 -12.00 4.12 -15.68
CA GLU A 56 -12.98 3.88 -16.74
C GLU A 56 -13.21 5.19 -17.52
N GLY A 57 -13.27 5.11 -18.84
CA GLY A 57 -13.32 6.27 -19.72
C GLY A 57 -12.04 7.11 -19.81
N GLY A 58 -11.01 6.83 -19.00
CA GLY A 58 -9.73 7.55 -19.01
C GLY A 58 -8.67 6.93 -19.91
N THR A 59 -7.55 7.63 -20.06
CA THR A 59 -6.39 7.16 -20.82
C THR A 59 -5.21 6.84 -19.90
N VAL A 60 -4.27 6.03 -20.38
CA VAL A 60 -2.99 5.78 -19.68
C VAL A 60 -2.22 7.09 -19.49
N ALA A 61 -2.15 7.94 -20.50
CA ALA A 61 -1.48 9.25 -20.41
C ALA A 61 -2.05 10.11 -19.27
N ALA A 62 -3.39 10.16 -19.14
CA ALA A 62 -4.03 10.88 -18.05
C ALA A 62 -3.69 10.26 -16.67
N ALA A 63 -3.63 8.93 -16.56
CA ALA A 63 -3.26 8.27 -15.31
C ALA A 63 -1.82 8.62 -14.88
N LEU A 64 -0.88 8.69 -15.82
CA LEU A 64 0.51 9.10 -15.57
C LEU A 64 0.61 10.56 -15.10
N GLN A 65 -0.15 11.46 -15.73
CA GLN A 65 -0.22 12.88 -15.31
C GLN A 65 -0.82 13.04 -13.92
N ILE A 66 -1.89 12.29 -13.61
CA ILE A 66 -2.52 12.28 -12.28
C ILE A 66 -1.53 11.78 -11.22
N ALA A 67 -0.73 10.76 -11.51
CA ALA A 67 0.29 10.26 -10.57
C ALA A 67 1.31 11.36 -10.22
N LEU A 68 1.83 12.09 -11.23
CA LEU A 68 2.73 13.21 -10.97
C LEU A 68 2.06 14.32 -10.16
N ALA A 69 0.85 14.75 -10.54
CA ALA A 69 0.11 15.77 -9.81
C ALA A 69 -0.16 15.36 -8.35
N THR A 70 -0.50 14.07 -8.14
CA THR A 70 -0.69 13.52 -6.79
C THR A 70 0.61 13.54 -5.98
N ALA A 71 1.76 13.20 -6.58
CA ALA A 71 3.05 13.25 -5.91
C ALA A 71 3.44 14.67 -5.52
N GLN A 72 3.22 15.66 -6.40
CA GLN A 72 3.44 17.09 -6.13
C GLN A 72 2.53 17.58 -4.99
N HIS A 73 1.28 17.15 -4.97
CA HIS A 73 0.35 17.52 -3.91
C HIS A 73 0.76 16.87 -2.57
N ALA A 74 1.11 15.58 -2.56
CA ALA A 74 1.62 14.88 -1.37
C ALA A 74 2.90 15.56 -0.83
N GLU A 75 3.79 16.00 -1.72
CA GLU A 75 4.98 16.81 -1.36
C GLU A 75 4.59 18.10 -0.64
N SER A 76 3.60 18.85 -1.17
CA SER A 76 3.13 20.11 -0.56
C SER A 76 2.51 19.92 0.82
N LEU A 77 1.96 18.75 1.10
CA LEU A 77 1.39 18.34 2.38
C LEU A 77 2.44 17.76 3.36
N GLY A 78 3.73 17.72 2.98
CA GLY A 78 4.80 17.19 3.82
C GLY A 78 4.81 15.66 3.96
N PHE A 79 4.28 14.93 2.99
CA PHE A 79 4.42 13.48 2.93
C PHE A 79 5.88 13.11 2.77
N LYS A 80 6.29 12.03 3.44
CA LYS A 80 7.69 11.61 3.48
C LYS A 80 8.14 11.00 2.17
N ARG A 81 7.28 10.14 1.57
CA ARG A 81 7.60 9.45 0.32
C ARG A 81 6.39 9.20 -0.56
N TYR A 82 6.66 9.03 -1.85
CA TYR A 82 5.70 8.59 -2.85
C TYR A 82 6.28 7.38 -3.58
N TRP A 83 5.67 6.24 -3.40
CA TRP A 83 6.07 5.00 -4.03
C TRP A 83 5.12 4.61 -5.15
N VAL A 84 5.67 3.97 -6.18
CA VAL A 84 4.94 3.43 -7.32
C VAL A 84 5.01 1.91 -7.28
N ALA A 85 3.86 1.25 -7.39
CA ALA A 85 3.79 -0.21 -7.46
C ALA A 85 4.32 -0.73 -8.81
N GLU A 86 4.58 -2.05 -8.90
CA GLU A 86 4.85 -2.76 -10.14
C GLU A 86 3.77 -3.81 -10.40
N HIS A 87 3.07 -3.66 -11.52
CA HIS A 87 2.13 -4.67 -12.00
C HIS A 87 2.20 -4.80 -13.51
N HIS A 88 2.17 -6.04 -14.01
CA HIS A 88 2.24 -6.35 -15.42
C HIS A 88 0.95 -6.98 -15.93
N ASN A 89 0.68 -6.82 -17.22
CA ASN A 89 -0.49 -7.40 -17.92
C ASN A 89 -1.83 -7.05 -17.26
N MET A 90 -1.97 -5.79 -16.76
CA MET A 90 -3.19 -5.30 -16.12
C MET A 90 -3.66 -4.04 -16.83
N THR A 91 -4.80 -4.10 -17.52
CA THR A 91 -5.36 -2.98 -18.29
C THR A 91 -5.79 -1.79 -17.44
N GLY A 92 -5.99 -1.99 -16.15
CA GLY A 92 -6.40 -0.98 -15.18
C GLY A 92 -5.24 -0.33 -14.41
N ILE A 93 -3.98 -0.67 -14.70
CA ILE A 93 -2.81 -0.17 -13.97
C ILE A 93 -1.72 0.23 -14.98
N ALA A 94 -1.15 1.41 -14.83
CA ALA A 94 -0.15 1.95 -15.73
C ALA A 94 1.30 1.88 -15.18
N SER A 95 1.53 1.26 -14.01
CA SER A 95 2.82 1.25 -13.31
C SER A 95 3.70 0.03 -13.61
N SER A 96 3.67 -0.51 -14.83
CA SER A 96 4.52 -1.66 -15.20
C SER A 96 6.01 -1.30 -15.34
N ALA A 97 6.34 -0.12 -15.87
CA ALA A 97 7.72 0.37 -16.01
C ALA A 97 8.12 1.23 -14.80
N THR A 98 8.16 0.62 -13.61
CA THR A 98 8.27 1.32 -12.33
C THR A 98 9.45 2.25 -12.24
N ALA A 99 10.66 1.83 -12.63
CA ALA A 99 11.87 2.67 -12.60
C ALA A 99 11.72 3.92 -13.49
N VAL A 100 11.08 3.81 -14.66
CA VAL A 100 10.82 4.95 -15.56
C VAL A 100 9.87 5.96 -14.88
N LEU A 101 8.80 5.47 -14.22
CA LEU A 101 7.85 6.32 -13.51
C LEU A 101 8.47 6.97 -12.28
N VAL A 102 9.31 6.26 -11.53
CA VAL A 102 10.07 6.83 -10.42
C VAL A 102 10.92 8.01 -10.91
N GLY A 103 11.61 7.87 -12.03
CA GLY A 103 12.40 8.95 -12.63
C GLY A 103 11.53 10.15 -13.06
N HIS A 104 10.38 9.88 -13.70
CA HIS A 104 9.44 10.93 -14.10
C HIS A 104 8.88 11.71 -12.90
N ILE A 105 8.47 11.02 -11.86
CA ILE A 105 7.92 11.65 -10.64
C ILE A 105 9.02 12.38 -9.86
N ALA A 106 10.20 11.80 -9.73
CA ALA A 106 11.33 12.43 -9.05
C ALA A 106 11.77 13.72 -9.75
N GLY A 107 11.74 13.74 -11.11
CA GLY A 107 12.03 14.93 -11.92
C GLY A 107 10.96 16.02 -11.81
N GLY A 108 9.73 15.66 -11.51
CA GLY A 108 8.60 16.59 -11.34
C GLY A 108 8.34 17.04 -9.89
N THR A 109 9.12 16.55 -8.93
CA THR A 109 9.05 16.89 -7.49
C THR A 109 10.42 17.37 -6.99
N ARG A 110 10.52 17.90 -5.77
CA ARG A 110 11.77 18.55 -5.28
C ARG A 110 12.34 17.91 -4.02
N THR A 111 11.52 17.53 -3.06
CA THR A 111 11.94 17.14 -1.69
C THR A 111 11.42 15.78 -1.28
N ILE A 112 10.22 15.38 -1.74
CA ILE A 112 9.63 14.09 -1.40
C ILE A 112 10.52 12.95 -1.90
N ARG A 113 10.69 11.91 -1.10
CA ARG A 113 11.36 10.70 -1.54
C ARG A 113 10.48 9.95 -2.54
N VAL A 114 11.07 9.42 -3.58
CA VAL A 114 10.34 8.67 -4.63
C VAL A 114 10.95 7.29 -4.74
N GLY A 115 10.14 6.27 -4.94
CA GLY A 115 10.66 4.91 -5.04
C GLY A 115 9.65 3.90 -5.53
N SER A 116 10.05 2.63 -5.45
CA SER A 116 9.18 1.50 -5.75
C SER A 116 8.52 0.96 -4.49
N GLY A 117 7.25 0.62 -4.61
CA GLY A 117 6.49 -0.01 -3.54
C GLY A 117 5.76 -1.28 -3.98
N GLY A 118 6.50 -2.27 -4.60
CA GLY A 118 7.94 -2.47 -4.86
C GLY A 118 8.24 -3.00 -6.25
N ILE A 119 9.53 -3.05 -6.54
CA ILE A 119 10.01 -3.89 -7.65
C ILE A 119 9.74 -5.34 -7.30
N MET A 120 9.07 -6.05 -8.19
CA MET A 120 8.84 -7.48 -8.05
C MET A 120 10.11 -8.22 -8.51
N LEU A 121 11.09 -8.33 -7.59
CA LEU A 121 12.45 -8.75 -7.89
C LEU A 121 12.53 -10.07 -8.68
N PRO A 122 11.66 -11.09 -8.46
CA PRO A 122 11.65 -12.28 -9.29
C PRO A 122 11.49 -12.05 -10.80
N ASN A 123 10.94 -10.91 -11.22
CA ASN A 123 10.76 -10.57 -12.64
C ASN A 123 12.03 -9.97 -13.27
N HIS A 124 13.07 -9.66 -12.48
CA HIS A 124 14.21 -8.85 -12.91
C HIS A 124 15.56 -9.52 -12.63
N ALA A 125 16.60 -9.14 -13.38
CA ALA A 125 17.97 -9.44 -13.01
C ALA A 125 18.45 -8.38 -11.99
N PRO A 126 19.02 -8.80 -10.82
CA PRO A 126 19.50 -7.85 -9.81
C PRO A 126 20.45 -6.77 -10.34
N LEU A 127 21.34 -7.10 -11.29
CA LEU A 127 22.21 -6.12 -11.92
C LEU A 127 21.44 -4.99 -12.59
N VAL A 128 20.42 -5.30 -13.39
CA VAL A 128 19.60 -4.31 -14.09
C VAL A 128 18.85 -3.40 -13.10
N VAL A 129 18.34 -3.96 -12.00
CA VAL A 129 17.70 -3.19 -10.94
C VAL A 129 18.70 -2.25 -10.26
N ALA A 130 19.89 -2.74 -9.92
CA ALA A 130 20.95 -1.94 -9.31
C ALA A 130 21.39 -0.78 -10.23
N GLU A 131 21.56 -1.02 -11.53
CA GLU A 131 21.92 0.01 -12.50
C GLU A 131 20.80 1.05 -12.68
N ALA A 132 19.55 0.61 -12.78
CA ALA A 132 18.39 1.51 -12.94
C ALA A 132 18.20 2.41 -11.70
N PHE A 133 18.20 1.83 -10.49
CA PHE A 133 18.01 2.61 -9.25
C PHE A 133 19.26 3.40 -8.88
N GLY A 134 20.44 2.93 -9.23
CA GLY A 134 21.67 3.69 -9.15
C GLY A 134 21.65 4.93 -10.05
N THR A 135 21.21 4.79 -11.29
CA THR A 135 21.00 5.93 -12.20
C THR A 135 20.03 6.95 -11.61
N LEU A 136 18.90 6.48 -11.04
CA LEU A 136 17.94 7.35 -10.37
C LEU A 136 18.55 8.07 -9.16
N ALA A 137 19.37 7.38 -8.37
CA ALA A 137 20.01 7.96 -7.19
C ALA A 137 21.05 9.05 -7.55
N GLU A 138 21.78 8.86 -8.65
CA GLU A 138 22.70 9.89 -9.18
C GLU A 138 21.95 11.10 -9.75
N LEU A 139 20.82 10.88 -10.43
CA LEU A 139 19.99 11.96 -10.96
C LEU A 139 19.24 12.74 -9.83
N TYR A 140 18.84 12.04 -8.76
CA TYR A 140 18.04 12.59 -7.66
C TYR A 140 18.64 12.24 -6.30
N PRO A 141 19.79 12.81 -5.92
CA PRO A 141 20.52 12.44 -4.72
C PRO A 141 19.66 12.46 -3.45
N ASN A 142 19.83 11.44 -2.60
CA ASN A 142 19.14 11.26 -1.32
C ASN A 142 17.61 11.13 -1.37
N ARG A 143 17.01 10.99 -2.55
CA ARG A 143 15.56 10.96 -2.71
C ARG A 143 14.98 9.62 -3.19
N ILE A 144 15.80 8.66 -3.55
CA ILE A 144 15.36 7.40 -4.13
C ILE A 144 15.28 6.28 -3.09
N ASP A 145 14.19 5.50 -3.13
CA ASP A 145 13.99 4.29 -2.34
C ASP A 145 13.79 3.08 -3.28
N LEU A 146 14.35 1.94 -2.92
CA LEU A 146 14.17 0.67 -3.62
C LEU A 146 13.38 -0.30 -2.73
N GLY A 147 12.07 -0.32 -2.86
CA GLY A 147 11.23 -1.32 -2.23
C GLY A 147 11.20 -2.59 -3.09
N LEU A 148 11.33 -3.75 -2.45
CA LEU A 148 11.40 -5.06 -3.08
C LEU A 148 10.27 -5.97 -2.63
N GLY A 149 9.55 -6.59 -3.57
CA GLY A 149 8.55 -7.62 -3.35
C GLY A 149 9.01 -8.99 -3.87
N ARG A 150 8.60 -10.06 -3.17
CA ARG A 150 8.82 -11.43 -3.62
C ARG A 150 7.75 -11.92 -4.59
N ALA A 151 6.50 -11.51 -4.39
CA ALA A 151 5.40 -11.94 -5.24
C ALA A 151 5.61 -11.43 -6.67
N PRO A 152 5.32 -12.23 -7.72
CA PRO A 152 5.55 -11.79 -9.09
C PRO A 152 4.61 -10.66 -9.56
N GLY A 153 3.59 -10.32 -8.79
CA GLY A 153 2.64 -9.24 -9.11
C GLY A 153 1.82 -9.48 -10.37
N THR A 154 1.80 -10.72 -10.90
CA THR A 154 1.18 -11.06 -12.18
C THR A 154 0.86 -12.55 -12.29
N ASP A 155 0.28 -13.00 -13.43
CA ASP A 155 -0.03 -14.38 -13.74
C ASP A 155 1.18 -15.16 -14.31
N GLN A 156 1.09 -16.50 -14.35
CA GLN A 156 2.18 -17.36 -14.84
C GLN A 156 2.59 -17.10 -16.29
N MET A 157 1.65 -16.75 -17.17
CA MET A 157 1.96 -16.44 -18.57
C MET A 157 2.83 -15.21 -18.66
N THR A 158 2.49 -14.18 -17.90
CA THR A 158 3.25 -12.93 -17.82
C THR A 158 4.62 -13.13 -17.18
N MET A 159 4.72 -13.96 -16.12
CA MET A 159 6.01 -14.32 -15.51
C MET A 159 6.97 -14.93 -16.54
N ARG A 160 6.49 -15.88 -17.36
CA ARG A 160 7.28 -16.47 -18.44
C ARG A 160 7.71 -15.45 -19.48
N ALA A 161 6.83 -14.51 -19.82
CA ALA A 161 7.15 -13.43 -20.76
C ALA A 161 8.23 -12.47 -20.23
N LEU A 162 8.23 -12.20 -18.92
CA LEU A 162 9.20 -11.31 -18.27
C LEU A 162 10.57 -11.97 -18.07
N ARG A 163 10.62 -13.20 -17.60
CA ARG A 163 11.88 -13.83 -17.19
C ARG A 163 12.18 -15.19 -17.87
N ARG A 164 11.41 -15.61 -18.84
CA ARG A 164 11.66 -16.78 -19.69
C ARG A 164 12.14 -18.02 -18.93
N ASP A 165 11.20 -18.84 -18.45
CA ASP A 165 11.40 -20.23 -18.00
C ASP A 165 12.45 -20.48 -16.88
N ARG A 166 12.81 -19.48 -16.10
CA ARG A 166 13.64 -19.71 -14.92
C ARG A 166 12.79 -20.32 -13.80
N PRO A 167 13.10 -21.55 -13.35
CA PRO A 167 12.49 -22.09 -12.13
C PRO A 167 12.96 -21.26 -10.93
N GLU A 168 12.04 -20.80 -10.09
CA GLU A 168 12.34 -20.08 -8.86
C GLU A 168 12.28 -21.04 -7.68
N THR A 169 13.22 -20.89 -6.75
CA THR A 169 13.24 -21.55 -5.44
C THR A 169 12.97 -20.51 -4.34
N GLU A 170 12.56 -20.97 -3.17
CA GLU A 170 12.36 -20.09 -2.00
C GLU A 170 13.66 -19.37 -1.58
N GLU A 171 14.82 -19.91 -1.91
CA GLU A 171 16.13 -19.36 -1.59
C GLU A 171 16.58 -18.25 -2.56
N ASP A 172 15.96 -18.14 -3.72
CA ASP A 172 16.38 -17.18 -4.75
C ASP A 172 16.17 -15.74 -4.29
N PHE A 173 15.02 -15.40 -3.74
CA PHE A 173 14.74 -14.04 -3.33
C PHE A 173 15.70 -13.51 -2.24
N PRO A 174 16.02 -14.24 -1.15
CA PRO A 174 17.01 -13.80 -0.16
C PRO A 174 18.42 -13.61 -0.77
N ARG A 175 18.79 -14.46 -1.72
CA ARG A 175 20.08 -14.37 -2.44
C ARG A 175 20.11 -13.12 -3.34
N GLU A 176 19.05 -12.86 -4.08
CA GLU A 176 18.95 -11.70 -4.98
C GLU A 176 18.91 -10.37 -4.21
N VAL A 177 18.25 -10.34 -3.02
CA VAL A 177 18.33 -9.19 -2.10
C VAL A 177 19.76 -8.94 -1.63
N ALA A 178 20.50 -10.00 -1.25
CA ALA A 178 21.90 -9.88 -0.85
C ALA A 178 22.79 -9.42 -2.00
N GLU A 179 22.52 -9.88 -3.21
CA GLU A 179 23.22 -9.45 -4.40
C GLU A 179 22.98 -7.96 -4.69
N LEU A 180 21.75 -7.47 -4.59
CA LEU A 180 21.44 -6.04 -4.72
C LEU A 180 22.14 -5.20 -3.67
N GLN A 181 22.15 -5.62 -2.39
CA GLN A 181 22.89 -4.93 -1.34
C GLN A 181 24.39 -4.80 -1.71
N ARG A 182 24.99 -5.88 -2.22
CA ARG A 182 26.39 -5.90 -2.66
C ARG A 182 26.63 -5.01 -3.88
N LEU A 183 25.74 -5.00 -4.86
CA LEU A 183 25.87 -4.22 -6.09
C LEU A 183 25.74 -2.71 -5.87
N LEU A 184 24.92 -2.29 -4.89
CA LEU A 184 24.71 -0.89 -4.53
C LEU A 184 25.72 -0.35 -3.50
N ALA A 185 26.43 -1.25 -2.80
CA ALA A 185 27.49 -0.89 -1.87
C ALA A 185 28.77 -0.45 -2.62
N PRO A 186 29.73 0.23 -1.94
CA PRO A 186 31.04 0.50 -2.50
C PRO A 186 31.73 -0.78 -2.99
N PRO A 187 32.32 -0.79 -4.19
CA PRO A 187 32.96 -1.99 -4.75
C PRO A 187 34.10 -2.49 -3.86
N GLN A 188 34.17 -3.80 -3.67
CA GLN A 188 35.27 -4.41 -2.94
C GLN A 188 36.48 -4.66 -3.85
N PRO A 189 37.72 -4.67 -3.31
CA PRO A 189 38.91 -5.02 -4.10
C PRO A 189 38.74 -6.38 -4.78
N GLY A 190 38.96 -6.41 -6.11
CA GLY A 190 38.80 -7.61 -6.91
C GLY A 190 37.39 -7.98 -7.33
N GLN A 191 36.39 -7.17 -6.98
CA GLN A 191 35.01 -7.36 -7.45
C GLN A 191 34.94 -7.21 -8.96
N ARG A 192 34.56 -8.27 -9.67
CA ARG A 192 34.52 -8.30 -11.14
C ARG A 192 33.24 -7.76 -11.75
N LEU A 193 32.10 -7.96 -11.04
CA LEU A 193 30.79 -7.47 -11.46
C LEU A 193 30.44 -6.19 -10.68
N ILE A 194 30.41 -5.08 -11.38
CA ILE A 194 30.13 -3.74 -10.81
C ILE A 194 28.92 -3.17 -11.53
N ALA A 195 27.89 -2.77 -10.76
CA ALA A 195 26.72 -2.11 -11.29
C ALA A 195 27.04 -0.60 -11.47
N MET A 196 27.15 -0.13 -12.69
CA MET A 196 27.40 1.30 -12.96
C MET A 196 26.14 1.96 -13.53
N PRO A 197 25.69 3.10 -12.92
CA PRO A 197 26.31 3.91 -11.86
C PRO A 197 25.89 3.52 -10.42
N GLY A 198 25.29 2.36 -10.20
CA GLY A 198 24.71 1.96 -8.90
C GLY A 198 25.74 1.74 -7.78
N ALA A 199 26.96 1.31 -8.12
CA ALA A 199 27.97 0.96 -7.13
C ALA A 199 28.39 2.16 -6.25
N GLY A 200 28.25 2.02 -4.94
CA GLY A 200 28.55 3.07 -3.96
C GLY A 200 27.40 4.03 -3.67
N THR A 201 26.27 3.95 -4.37
CA THR A 201 25.11 4.83 -4.14
C THR A 201 24.38 4.52 -2.84
N ASN A 202 24.49 3.28 -2.33
CA ASN A 202 23.81 2.81 -1.12
C ASN A 202 22.31 3.15 -1.11
N VAL A 203 21.62 3.02 -2.26
CA VAL A 203 20.17 3.25 -2.34
C VAL A 203 19.46 2.48 -1.22
N PRO A 204 18.64 3.14 -0.39
CA PRO A 204 17.92 2.47 0.68
C PRO A 204 17.01 1.36 0.16
N ILE A 205 17.27 0.13 0.57
CA ILE A 205 16.47 -1.05 0.24
C ILE A 205 15.44 -1.26 1.33
N TRP A 206 14.19 -1.49 0.92
CA TRP A 206 13.05 -1.87 1.76
C TRP A 206 12.57 -3.25 1.38
N LEU A 207 12.19 -4.06 2.36
CA LEU A 207 11.47 -5.30 2.08
C LEU A 207 9.98 -5.12 2.29
N LEU A 208 9.20 -5.52 1.29
CA LEU A 208 7.75 -5.44 1.27
C LEU A 208 7.13 -6.84 1.28
N GLY A 209 6.00 -6.97 1.94
CA GLY A 209 5.22 -8.19 1.88
C GLY A 209 4.07 -8.24 2.87
N SER A 210 3.28 -9.30 2.78
CA SER A 210 2.12 -9.55 3.63
C SER A 210 2.23 -10.90 4.38
N SER A 211 3.46 -11.41 4.56
CA SER A 211 3.72 -12.71 5.17
C SER A 211 4.83 -12.65 6.22
N LEU A 212 4.88 -13.67 7.06
CA LEU A 212 5.94 -13.79 8.07
C LEU A 212 7.34 -13.95 7.44
N PHE A 213 7.42 -14.55 6.26
CA PHE A 213 8.69 -14.71 5.54
C PHE A 213 9.37 -13.37 5.24
N SER A 214 8.63 -12.39 4.70
CA SER A 214 9.20 -11.08 4.40
C SER A 214 9.60 -10.31 5.65
N ALA A 215 8.84 -10.45 6.74
CA ALA A 215 9.15 -9.88 8.05
C ALA A 215 10.46 -10.47 8.61
N GLN A 216 10.60 -11.78 8.57
CA GLN A 216 11.80 -12.50 9.05
C GLN A 216 13.04 -12.11 8.23
N LEU A 217 12.92 -12.09 6.90
CA LEU A 217 14.05 -11.72 6.04
C LEU A 217 14.48 -10.26 6.27
N ALA A 218 13.52 -9.32 6.41
CA ALA A 218 13.81 -7.92 6.72
C ALA A 218 14.54 -7.80 8.06
N ALA A 219 14.07 -8.51 9.09
CA ALA A 219 14.68 -8.53 10.41
C ALA A 219 16.13 -9.04 10.37
N GLN A 220 16.36 -10.20 9.73
CA GLN A 220 17.68 -10.82 9.61
C GLN A 220 18.67 -9.97 8.81
N ARG A 221 18.18 -9.20 7.84
CA ARG A 221 19.00 -8.33 7.00
C ARG A 221 19.20 -6.92 7.59
N GLY A 222 18.52 -6.59 8.69
CA GLY A 222 18.54 -5.24 9.26
C GLY A 222 18.00 -4.19 8.29
N LEU A 223 16.95 -4.53 7.52
CA LEU A 223 16.33 -3.66 6.54
C LEU A 223 14.99 -3.10 7.07
N PRO A 224 14.57 -1.91 6.65
CA PRO A 224 13.23 -1.40 6.93
C PRO A 224 12.18 -2.30 6.26
N TYR A 225 11.04 -2.44 6.95
CA TYR A 225 9.97 -3.34 6.55
C TYR A 225 8.67 -2.59 6.29
N ALA A 226 8.03 -2.86 5.15
CA ALA A 226 6.72 -2.34 4.82
C ALA A 226 5.71 -3.49 4.67
N PHE A 227 4.74 -3.56 5.59
CA PHE A 227 3.69 -4.57 5.53
C PHE A 227 2.55 -4.13 4.62
N ALA A 228 2.18 -4.98 3.67
CA ALA A 228 1.16 -4.70 2.66
C ALA A 228 -0.27 -4.95 3.18
N SER A 229 -0.65 -4.32 4.30
CA SER A 229 -1.97 -4.44 4.93
C SER A 229 -3.12 -3.88 4.09
N HIS A 230 -2.82 -3.09 3.09
CA HIS A 230 -3.82 -2.55 2.16
C HIS A 230 -4.49 -3.60 1.26
N PHE A 231 -3.96 -4.81 1.19
CA PHE A 231 -4.61 -5.90 0.45
C PHE A 231 -4.57 -7.27 1.18
N ALA A 232 -3.76 -7.44 2.24
CA ALA A 232 -3.67 -8.69 2.98
C ALA A 232 -3.39 -8.43 4.48
N PRO A 233 -4.35 -7.85 5.23
CA PRO A 233 -4.14 -7.37 6.61
C PRO A 233 -4.01 -8.49 7.64
N ARG A 234 -4.47 -9.72 7.36
CA ARG A 234 -4.63 -10.82 8.32
C ARG A 234 -3.42 -11.08 9.20
N MET A 235 -2.21 -11.02 8.65
CA MET A 235 -0.97 -11.36 9.36
C MET A 235 -0.23 -10.12 9.89
N LEU A 236 -0.83 -8.93 9.84
CA LEU A 236 -0.17 -7.66 10.14
C LEU A 236 0.53 -7.69 11.51
N LEU A 237 -0.20 -7.84 12.58
CA LEU A 237 0.35 -7.74 13.94
C LEU A 237 1.43 -8.80 14.21
N GLN A 238 1.17 -10.04 13.78
CA GLN A 238 2.12 -11.14 13.95
C GLN A 238 3.42 -10.90 13.16
N ALA A 239 3.34 -10.34 11.97
CA ALA A 239 4.51 -10.01 11.15
C ALA A 239 5.33 -8.87 11.77
N LEU A 240 4.68 -7.84 12.32
CA LEU A 240 5.36 -6.73 12.98
C LEU A 240 6.05 -7.17 14.27
N GLU A 241 5.40 -8.00 15.08
CA GLU A 241 6.00 -8.60 16.27
C GLU A 241 7.23 -9.43 15.92
N LEU A 242 7.11 -10.33 14.92
CA LEU A 242 8.22 -11.15 14.43
C LEU A 242 9.40 -10.29 13.97
N TYR A 243 9.13 -9.26 13.16
CA TYR A 243 10.15 -8.35 12.64
C TYR A 243 10.91 -7.67 13.77
N ARG A 244 10.20 -7.07 14.74
CA ARG A 244 10.84 -6.36 15.87
C ARG A 244 11.64 -7.29 16.76
N ARG A 245 11.08 -8.45 17.09
CA ARG A 245 11.74 -9.42 17.97
C ARG A 245 13.01 -10.03 17.37
N GLN A 246 13.05 -10.22 16.05
CA GLN A 246 14.18 -10.86 15.36
C GLN A 246 15.11 -9.85 14.68
N PHE A 247 14.85 -8.56 14.81
CA PHE A 247 15.62 -7.54 14.13
C PHE A 247 17.09 -7.55 14.53
N GLN A 248 17.96 -7.57 13.53
CA GLN A 248 19.41 -7.46 13.68
C GLN A 248 19.86 -6.11 13.14
N PRO A 249 20.49 -5.24 13.97
CA PRO A 249 21.02 -3.97 13.50
C PRO A 249 22.00 -4.15 12.34
N SER A 250 21.94 -3.24 11.38
CA SER A 250 22.84 -3.18 10.23
C SER A 250 23.55 -1.83 10.16
N ALA A 251 24.49 -1.69 9.23
CA ALA A 251 25.16 -0.42 8.98
C ALA A 251 24.21 0.70 8.52
N THR A 252 23.06 0.33 7.94
CA THR A 252 22.07 1.28 7.41
C THR A 252 20.88 1.51 8.34
N LEU A 253 20.63 0.62 9.30
CA LEU A 253 19.49 0.70 10.20
C LEU A 253 19.83 0.15 11.59
N ALA A 254 19.89 1.03 12.59
CA ALA A 254 20.25 0.67 13.96
C ALA A 254 19.08 0.11 14.78
N LYS A 255 17.83 0.43 14.43
CA LYS A 255 16.59 0.02 15.12
C LYS A 255 15.54 -0.37 14.08
N PRO A 256 14.57 -1.25 14.43
CA PRO A 256 13.46 -1.56 13.54
C PRO A 256 12.77 -0.31 13.01
N TYR A 257 12.41 -0.32 11.73
CA TYR A 257 11.59 0.70 11.11
C TYR A 257 10.45 0.04 10.35
N VAL A 258 9.21 0.33 10.75
CA VAL A 258 7.99 -0.30 10.26
C VAL A 258 7.13 0.69 9.51
N ALA A 259 6.78 0.35 8.28
CA ALA A 259 5.70 1.01 7.55
C ALA A 259 4.54 0.04 7.34
N ILE A 260 3.31 0.55 7.32
CA ILE A 260 2.11 -0.25 7.02
C ILE A 260 1.30 0.39 5.89
N GLY A 261 0.76 -0.44 4.99
CA GLY A 261 -0.13 0.03 3.91
C GLY A 261 -1.55 0.27 4.44
N VAL A 262 -2.08 1.48 4.29
CA VAL A 262 -3.40 1.86 4.79
C VAL A 262 -4.29 2.30 3.62
N PRO A 263 -5.34 1.54 3.25
CA PRO A 263 -6.36 2.05 2.33
C PRO A 263 -7.03 3.27 2.94
N LEU A 264 -7.03 4.39 2.21
CA LEU A 264 -7.59 5.65 2.68
C LEU A 264 -8.64 6.18 1.72
N ILE A 265 -9.85 6.43 2.23
CA ILE A 265 -10.88 7.19 1.56
C ILE A 265 -11.43 8.22 2.55
N ALA A 266 -10.91 9.45 2.49
CA ALA A 266 -11.36 10.53 3.35
C ALA A 266 -12.18 11.54 2.53
N ALA A 267 -13.27 12.03 3.11
CA ALA A 267 -14.15 13.03 2.53
C ALA A 267 -14.62 13.99 3.64
N PRO A 268 -15.30 15.11 3.33
CA PRO A 268 -15.83 16.03 4.35
C PRO A 268 -16.80 15.40 5.34
N THR A 269 -17.52 14.35 4.93
CA THR A 269 -18.45 13.58 5.77
C THR A 269 -18.27 12.09 5.59
N ASP A 270 -18.71 11.30 6.57
CA ASP A 270 -18.71 9.85 6.50
C ASP A 270 -19.56 9.32 5.34
N GLU A 271 -20.69 9.97 5.05
CA GLU A 271 -21.59 9.60 3.96
C GLU A 271 -20.93 9.79 2.59
N GLU A 272 -20.21 10.89 2.40
CA GLU A 272 -19.47 11.13 1.15
C GLU A 272 -18.30 10.15 1.02
N ALA A 273 -17.58 9.89 2.09
CA ALA A 273 -16.50 8.90 2.11
C ALA A 273 -17.00 7.50 1.76
N ASP A 274 -18.13 7.06 2.31
CA ASP A 274 -18.73 5.76 2.00
C ASP A 274 -19.16 5.67 0.52
N TYR A 275 -19.74 6.75 -0.02
CA TYR A 275 -20.03 6.82 -1.46
C TYR A 275 -18.77 6.68 -2.31
N LEU A 276 -17.71 7.43 -2.00
CA LEU A 276 -16.44 7.40 -2.75
C LEU A 276 -15.74 6.04 -2.61
N ALA A 277 -15.84 5.40 -1.44
CA ALA A 277 -15.26 4.08 -1.16
C ALA A 277 -15.85 2.98 -2.06
N SER A 278 -17.03 3.20 -2.64
CA SER A 278 -17.63 2.21 -3.54
C SER A 278 -16.77 1.92 -4.76
N SER A 279 -15.92 2.84 -5.23
CA SER A 279 -14.90 2.55 -6.26
C SER A 279 -13.86 1.53 -5.78
N THR A 280 -13.40 1.67 -4.53
CA THR A 280 -12.49 0.71 -3.88
C THR A 280 -13.17 -0.64 -3.67
N TYR A 281 -14.43 -0.67 -3.22
CA TYR A 281 -15.18 -1.92 -3.05
C TYR A 281 -15.34 -2.68 -4.37
N GLN A 282 -15.66 -1.98 -5.47
CA GLN A 282 -15.72 -2.56 -6.81
C GLN A 282 -14.37 -3.16 -7.22
N ARG A 283 -13.26 -2.45 -6.94
CA ARG A 283 -11.91 -2.93 -7.22
C ARG A 283 -11.58 -4.18 -6.40
N VAL A 284 -11.84 -4.19 -5.09
CA VAL A 284 -11.64 -5.36 -4.24
C VAL A 284 -12.42 -6.55 -4.77
N LEU A 285 -13.70 -6.36 -5.10
CA LEU A 285 -14.53 -7.42 -5.67
C LEU A 285 -13.95 -7.95 -7.00
N SER A 286 -13.42 -7.05 -7.84
CA SER A 286 -12.77 -7.43 -9.09
C SER A 286 -11.50 -8.27 -8.87
N ILE A 287 -10.75 -7.98 -7.83
CA ILE A 287 -9.56 -8.76 -7.41
C ILE A 287 -9.99 -10.13 -6.92
N LEU A 288 -10.96 -10.20 -6.01
CA LEU A 288 -11.48 -11.44 -5.43
C LEU A 288 -12.10 -12.38 -6.48
N THR A 289 -12.72 -11.82 -7.51
CA THR A 289 -13.33 -12.59 -8.61
C THR A 289 -12.39 -12.84 -9.80
N GLY A 290 -11.15 -12.33 -9.75
CA GLY A 290 -10.19 -12.47 -10.85
C GLY A 290 -10.50 -11.64 -12.10
N LYS A 291 -11.51 -10.77 -12.06
CA LYS A 291 -11.96 -9.93 -13.19
C LYS A 291 -11.34 -8.53 -13.11
N ARG A 292 -10.02 -8.45 -13.01
CA ARG A 292 -9.29 -7.20 -12.88
C ARG A 292 -9.52 -6.28 -14.08
N GLY A 293 -9.83 -5.01 -13.82
CA GLY A 293 -10.13 -4.01 -14.84
C GLY A 293 -9.72 -2.60 -14.42
N ARG A 294 -10.26 -1.61 -15.11
CA ARG A 294 -10.06 -0.20 -14.83
C ARG A 294 -10.79 0.21 -13.54
N LEU A 295 -10.32 1.28 -12.91
CA LEU A 295 -10.99 1.85 -11.75
C LEU A 295 -12.37 2.38 -12.16
N GLN A 296 -13.41 1.91 -11.48
CA GLN A 296 -14.80 2.23 -11.78
C GLN A 296 -15.25 3.48 -11.01
N PRO A 297 -16.19 4.29 -11.56
CA PRO A 297 -16.78 5.40 -10.84
C PRO A 297 -17.55 4.92 -9.61
N PRO A 298 -17.73 5.77 -8.60
CA PRO A 298 -18.47 5.41 -7.40
C PRO A 298 -19.95 5.17 -7.68
N VAL A 299 -20.55 4.23 -6.97
CA VAL A 299 -21.95 3.82 -7.09
C VAL A 299 -22.66 4.00 -5.75
N LYS A 300 -23.79 4.68 -5.76
CA LYS A 300 -24.60 4.89 -4.55
C LYS A 300 -25.14 3.57 -4.02
N ASP A 301 -25.10 3.41 -2.70
CA ASP A 301 -25.62 2.24 -1.96
C ASP A 301 -25.03 0.90 -2.47
N PHE A 302 -23.78 0.92 -2.99
CA PHE A 302 -23.15 -0.25 -3.60
C PHE A 302 -23.10 -1.46 -2.66
N VAL A 303 -22.67 -1.26 -1.42
CA VAL A 303 -22.52 -2.34 -0.44
C VAL A 303 -23.88 -2.98 -0.09
N ALA A 304 -24.95 -2.18 -0.04
CA ALA A 304 -26.30 -2.67 0.23
C ALA A 304 -26.82 -3.63 -0.87
N GLN A 305 -26.30 -3.51 -2.08
CA GLN A 305 -26.67 -4.34 -3.24
C GLN A 305 -25.92 -5.68 -3.29
N LEU A 306 -24.88 -5.84 -2.47
CA LEU A 306 -24.04 -7.04 -2.47
C LEU A 306 -24.62 -8.15 -1.58
N PRO A 307 -24.39 -9.43 -1.95
CA PRO A 307 -24.63 -10.57 -1.07
C PRO A 307 -23.81 -10.46 0.24
N PRO A 308 -24.31 -11.06 1.35
CA PRO A 308 -23.63 -10.98 2.65
C PRO A 308 -22.18 -11.50 2.64
N ASP A 309 -21.91 -12.59 1.93
CA ASP A 309 -20.58 -13.19 1.77
C ASP A 309 -19.60 -12.26 1.01
N ALA A 310 -20.05 -11.58 -0.03
CA ALA A 310 -19.24 -10.60 -0.74
C ALA A 310 -18.93 -9.38 0.14
N ARG A 311 -19.89 -8.92 0.95
CA ARG A 311 -19.66 -7.84 1.93
C ARG A 311 -18.63 -8.23 2.97
N ALA A 312 -18.74 -9.44 3.53
CA ALA A 312 -17.78 -9.95 4.49
C ALA A 312 -16.36 -10.04 3.89
N ALA A 313 -16.23 -10.58 2.67
CA ALA A 313 -14.94 -10.70 1.99
C ALA A 313 -14.29 -9.33 1.69
N ILE A 314 -15.09 -8.32 1.31
CA ILE A 314 -14.61 -6.95 1.15
C ILE A 314 -14.16 -6.38 2.51
N GLY A 315 -14.93 -6.59 3.58
CA GLY A 315 -14.58 -6.16 4.94
C GLY A 315 -13.26 -6.77 5.42
N ASP A 316 -13.08 -8.06 5.23
CA ASP A 316 -11.84 -8.77 5.57
C ASP A 316 -10.63 -8.23 4.79
N PHE A 317 -10.82 -7.95 3.49
CA PHE A 317 -9.77 -7.38 2.64
C PHE A 317 -9.38 -5.97 3.09
N LEU A 318 -10.34 -5.17 3.50
CA LEU A 318 -10.18 -3.77 3.90
C LEU A 318 -10.08 -3.58 5.42
N ALA A 319 -9.76 -4.62 6.19
CA ALA A 319 -9.72 -4.56 7.66
C ALA A 319 -8.74 -3.48 8.21
N ALA A 320 -7.73 -3.07 7.45
CA ALA A 320 -6.81 -1.98 7.79
C ALA A 320 -7.19 -0.63 7.13
N ALA A 321 -8.39 -0.52 6.54
CA ALA A 321 -8.81 0.69 5.85
C ALA A 321 -9.29 1.77 6.82
N VAL A 322 -9.03 3.03 6.45
CA VAL A 322 -9.56 4.22 7.11
C VAL A 322 -10.48 4.93 6.11
N ILE A 323 -11.78 4.91 6.39
CA ILE A 323 -12.84 5.45 5.51
C ILE A 323 -13.73 6.33 6.34
N GLY A 324 -13.86 7.61 6.01
CA GLY A 324 -14.76 8.53 6.73
C GLY A 324 -14.41 10.00 6.60
N GLY A 325 -15.11 10.81 7.38
CA GLY A 325 -14.84 12.23 7.59
C GLY A 325 -13.62 12.46 8.48
N PRO A 326 -13.25 13.73 8.75
CA PRO A 326 -12.04 14.07 9.49
C PRO A 326 -11.89 13.37 10.84
N GLU A 327 -12.96 13.34 11.64
CA GLU A 327 -12.97 12.71 12.96
C GLU A 327 -12.81 11.17 12.88
N THR A 328 -13.51 10.55 11.93
CA THR A 328 -13.41 9.11 11.68
C THR A 328 -12.01 8.74 11.18
N VAL A 329 -11.41 9.55 10.32
CA VAL A 329 -10.04 9.36 9.83
C VAL A 329 -9.04 9.45 10.98
N ARG A 330 -9.17 10.47 11.84
CA ARG A 330 -8.32 10.63 13.01
C ARG A 330 -8.41 9.45 13.98
N SER A 331 -9.65 9.04 14.30
CA SER A 331 -9.90 7.88 15.17
C SER A 331 -9.29 6.60 14.57
N GLY A 332 -9.47 6.37 13.27
CA GLY A 332 -8.91 5.21 12.57
C GLY A 332 -7.38 5.21 12.56
N PHE A 333 -6.76 6.35 12.35
CA PHE A 333 -5.29 6.48 12.43
C PHE A 333 -4.76 6.24 13.84
N ASN A 334 -5.43 6.75 14.88
CA ASN A 334 -5.05 6.48 16.27
C ASN A 334 -5.15 4.98 16.59
N GLN A 335 -6.23 4.32 16.21
CA GLN A 335 -6.40 2.87 16.40
C GLN A 335 -5.30 2.07 15.70
N LEU A 336 -4.92 2.44 14.47
CA LEU A 336 -3.81 1.80 13.76
C LEU A 336 -2.46 2.09 14.43
N ALA A 337 -2.24 3.31 14.91
CA ALA A 337 -1.03 3.69 15.63
C ALA A 337 -0.86 2.86 16.91
N GLU A 338 -1.89 2.79 17.72
CA GLU A 338 -1.92 2.02 18.97
C GLU A 338 -1.73 0.51 18.71
N ALA A 339 -2.42 -0.05 17.71
CA ALA A 339 -2.33 -1.47 17.41
C ALA A 339 -0.99 -1.89 16.82
N THR A 340 -0.30 -1.00 16.08
CA THR A 340 0.87 -1.39 15.28
C THR A 340 2.18 -0.75 15.71
N ASP A 341 2.16 0.35 16.48
CA ASP A 341 3.33 1.18 16.79
C ASP A 341 4.19 1.43 15.52
N ALA A 342 3.54 1.67 14.38
CA ALA A 342 4.22 1.87 13.11
C ALA A 342 4.97 3.22 13.09
N ASP A 343 6.07 3.29 12.34
CA ASP A 343 6.82 4.51 12.10
C ASP A 343 6.22 5.34 10.97
N GLU A 344 5.45 4.67 10.08
CA GLU A 344 4.97 5.29 8.85
C GLU A 344 3.69 4.63 8.34
N PHE A 345 2.72 5.42 7.93
CA PHE A 345 1.55 4.98 7.18
C PHE A 345 1.74 5.25 5.71
N ILE A 346 1.70 4.20 4.88
CA ILE A 346 1.75 4.30 3.42
C ILE A 346 0.31 4.24 2.91
N LEU A 347 -0.26 5.38 2.58
CA LEU A 347 -1.65 5.52 2.17
C LEU A 347 -1.86 5.00 0.75
N VAL A 348 -2.93 4.25 0.54
CA VAL A 348 -3.40 3.79 -0.78
C VAL A 348 -4.80 4.32 -1.01
N SER A 349 -4.99 5.15 -2.03
CA SER A 349 -6.28 5.80 -2.29
C SER A 349 -6.75 5.52 -3.71
N ASP A 350 -7.87 4.81 -3.83
CA ASP A 350 -8.52 4.44 -5.08
C ASP A 350 -9.79 5.29 -5.35
N ILE A 351 -9.77 6.56 -4.96
CA ILE A 351 -10.84 7.51 -5.29
C ILE A 351 -10.82 7.80 -6.79
N PHE A 352 -11.98 7.67 -7.44
CA PHE A 352 -12.11 7.78 -8.90
C PHE A 352 -11.83 9.20 -9.43
N ALA A 353 -12.36 10.23 -8.77
CA ALA A 353 -12.16 11.63 -9.14
C ALA A 353 -10.81 12.14 -8.60
N PRO A 354 -9.87 12.61 -9.45
CA PRO A 354 -8.55 13.02 -9.01
C PRO A 354 -8.57 14.14 -7.96
N GLU A 355 -9.41 15.13 -8.15
CA GLU A 355 -9.59 16.27 -7.24
C GLU A 355 -10.06 15.84 -5.84
N LEU A 356 -10.96 14.85 -5.77
CA LEU A 356 -11.41 14.28 -4.49
C LEU A 356 -10.35 13.39 -3.85
N ARG A 357 -9.52 12.73 -4.67
CA ARG A 357 -8.35 12.00 -4.19
C ARG A 357 -7.33 12.94 -3.52
N LEU A 358 -7.05 14.10 -4.12
CA LEU A 358 -6.17 15.10 -3.53
C LEU A 358 -6.74 15.63 -2.21
N ARG A 359 -8.04 15.97 -2.20
CA ARG A 359 -8.73 16.40 -0.97
C ARG A 359 -8.70 15.34 0.14
N SER A 360 -8.78 14.08 -0.21
CA SER A 360 -8.64 12.97 0.76
C SER A 360 -7.26 12.97 1.44
N LEU A 361 -6.19 13.29 0.71
CA LEU A 361 -4.85 13.43 1.27
C LEU A 361 -4.72 14.67 2.19
N GLU A 362 -5.41 15.77 1.86
CA GLU A 362 -5.48 16.97 2.72
C GLU A 362 -6.14 16.63 4.06
N ILE A 363 -7.28 15.95 4.04
CA ILE A 363 -7.99 15.51 5.24
C ILE A 363 -7.10 14.61 6.11
N ALA A 364 -6.41 13.66 5.50
CA ALA A 364 -5.48 12.76 6.21
C ALA A 364 -4.31 13.52 6.85
N SER A 365 -3.75 14.49 6.13
CA SER A 365 -2.67 15.35 6.65
C SER A 365 -3.15 16.20 7.84
N ALA A 366 -4.34 16.79 7.75
CA ALA A 366 -4.94 17.58 8.84
C ALA A 366 -5.26 16.70 10.04
N ALA A 367 -5.87 15.53 9.84
CA ALA A 367 -6.22 14.59 10.91
C ALA A 367 -4.99 14.13 11.72
N ARG A 368 -3.80 14.03 11.08
CA ARG A 368 -2.54 13.74 11.76
C ARG A 368 -2.03 14.92 12.59
N ALA A 369 -2.20 16.15 12.11
CA ALA A 369 -1.61 17.35 12.70
C ALA A 369 -2.38 17.91 13.89
N GLU A 370 -3.68 17.65 14.00
CA GLU A 370 -4.53 18.13 15.09
C GLU A 370 -4.19 17.40 16.41
N ARG A 371 -4.06 18.21 17.48
CA ARG A 371 -3.75 17.77 18.87
C ARG A 371 -5.02 17.38 19.61
#